data_bccc857ddd1e626cbcdaa01ef11eba06
#
_entry.id   bccc857ddd1e626cbcdaa01ef11eba06
#
_cell.length_a   1.000
_cell.length_b   1.000
_cell.length_c   1.000
_cell.angle_alpha   90.00
_cell.angle_beta   90.00
_cell.angle_gamma   90.00
#
_symmetry.space_group_name_H-M   'P 1'
#
loop_
_entity.id
_entity.type
_entity.pdbx_description
1 polymer ?
#
loop_
_entity_poly.entity_id
_entity_poly.type
_entity_poly.pdbx_seq_one_letter_code
_entity_poly.pdbx_strand_id
1 'polypeptide(L)'
;MKTNKQLYTLEYPVRCSPSILYEFLSTPAGLQEWFADKVDERDSVFLFSWNGSSDRAEVTESEEEKFIRFHWLHAPKEEFFEFRIEKSEVTNQTILVIKDFAEKREIKDQSMLWDYQVKDLFHRLGN
;
A
#
# COMPACT_ATOMS: atom_id res chain seq x y z
N MET A 1 -4.44 -16.49 16.82
CA MET A 1 -4.50 -17.42 15.68
C MET A 1 -3.37 -17.16 14.72
N LYS A 2 -2.73 -18.20 14.23
CA LYS A 2 -1.68 -18.06 13.23
C LYS A 2 -2.30 -17.84 11.86
N THR A 3 -1.65 -16.99 11.06
CA THR A 3 -2.07 -16.81 9.68
C THR A 3 -1.59 -17.99 8.82
N ASN A 4 -2.40 -18.35 7.81
CA ASN A 4 -2.01 -19.31 6.78
C ASN A 4 -1.38 -18.60 5.58
N LYS A 5 -1.29 -17.29 5.64
CA LYS A 5 -0.74 -16.47 4.57
C LYS A 5 0.75 -16.26 4.78
N GLN A 6 1.44 -15.97 3.69
CA GLN A 6 2.86 -15.64 3.75
C GLN A 6 3.10 -14.25 3.18
N LEU A 7 4.17 -13.63 3.64
CA LEU A 7 4.57 -12.32 3.17
C LEU A 7 5.13 -12.41 1.75
N TYR A 8 4.74 -11.46 0.90
CA TYR A 8 5.37 -11.29 -0.41
C TYR A 8 5.65 -9.80 -0.63
N THR A 9 6.56 -9.51 -1.54
CA THR A 9 7.04 -8.16 -1.78
C THR A 9 7.04 -7.87 -3.28
N LEU A 10 6.56 -6.67 -3.63
CA LEU A 10 6.54 -6.17 -5.01
C LEU A 10 7.31 -4.85 -5.06
N GLU A 11 8.01 -4.61 -6.17
CA GLU A 11 8.79 -3.40 -6.35
C GLU A 11 8.43 -2.72 -7.66
N TYR A 12 8.28 -1.39 -7.60
CA TYR A 12 7.90 -0.58 -8.75
C TYR A 12 8.77 0.66 -8.81
N PRO A 13 9.61 0.81 -9.84
CA PRO A 13 10.34 2.08 -10.05
C PRO A 13 9.34 3.20 -10.35
N VAL A 14 9.53 4.36 -9.72
CA VAL A 14 8.61 5.49 -9.81
C VAL A 14 9.38 6.77 -10.09
N ARG A 15 8.85 7.59 -11.01
CA ARG A 15 9.44 8.89 -11.33
C ARG A 15 8.75 9.98 -10.52
N CYS A 16 9.10 10.09 -9.25
CA CYS A 16 8.64 11.21 -8.43
C CYS A 16 9.50 11.27 -7.17
N SER A 17 9.41 12.39 -6.47
CA SER A 17 10.13 12.55 -5.21
C SER A 17 9.50 11.69 -4.11
N PRO A 18 10.29 11.27 -3.11
CA PRO A 18 9.74 10.56 -1.95
C PRO A 18 8.63 11.33 -1.23
N SER A 19 8.75 12.65 -1.15
CA SER A 19 7.76 13.50 -0.50
C SER A 19 6.40 13.42 -1.19
N ILE A 20 6.39 13.54 -2.51
CA ILE A 20 5.15 13.46 -3.29
C ILE A 20 4.56 12.06 -3.21
N LEU A 21 5.41 11.04 -3.39
CA LEU A 21 4.94 9.66 -3.33
C LEU A 21 4.32 9.35 -1.98
N TYR A 22 4.96 9.78 -0.88
CA TYR A 22 4.47 9.50 0.47
C TYR A 22 3.07 10.07 0.70
N GLU A 23 2.73 11.22 0.13
CA GLU A 23 1.37 11.76 0.25
C GLU A 23 0.33 10.82 -0.36
N PHE A 24 0.65 10.19 -1.50
CA PHE A 24 -0.26 9.23 -2.12
C PHE A 24 -0.37 7.93 -1.34
N LEU A 25 0.57 7.64 -0.47
CA LEU A 25 0.60 6.39 0.30
C LEU A 25 0.04 6.53 1.71
N SER A 26 -0.03 7.75 2.23
CA SER A 26 -0.27 7.96 3.66
C SER A 26 -1.45 8.85 4.00
N THR A 27 -2.06 9.53 3.02
CA THR A 27 -3.18 10.41 3.29
C THR A 27 -4.47 9.86 2.69
N PRO A 28 -5.64 10.17 3.29
CA PRO A 28 -6.91 9.76 2.70
C PRO A 28 -7.08 10.26 1.27
N ALA A 29 -6.76 11.54 1.01
CA ALA A 29 -6.88 12.10 -0.33
C ALA A 29 -5.97 11.40 -1.33
N GLY A 30 -4.72 11.10 -0.93
CA GLY A 30 -3.78 10.42 -1.79
C GLY A 30 -4.18 8.98 -2.08
N LEU A 31 -4.57 8.24 -1.05
CA LEU A 31 -4.98 6.84 -1.21
C LEU A 31 -6.28 6.71 -2.02
N GLN A 32 -7.14 7.72 -1.95
CA GLN A 32 -8.38 7.73 -2.72
C GLN A 32 -8.13 7.87 -4.23
N GLU A 33 -6.96 8.33 -4.61
CA GLU A 33 -6.61 8.49 -6.02
C GLU A 33 -6.29 7.16 -6.72
N TRP A 34 -5.88 6.15 -5.96
CA TRP A 34 -5.40 4.91 -6.59
C TRP A 34 -5.71 3.62 -5.84
N PHE A 35 -5.85 3.68 -4.52
CA PHE A 35 -5.96 2.46 -3.71
C PHE A 35 -7.42 2.07 -3.45
N ALA A 36 -8.29 3.03 -3.21
CA ALA A 36 -9.70 2.76 -2.91
C ALA A 36 -10.58 3.83 -3.53
N ASP A 37 -11.87 3.53 -3.70
CA ASP A 37 -12.84 4.48 -4.26
C ASP A 37 -13.06 5.65 -3.31
N LYS A 38 -13.08 5.36 -2.01
CA LYS A 38 -13.27 6.37 -0.98
C LYS A 38 -12.41 6.01 0.22
N VAL A 39 -11.81 7.02 0.85
CA VAL A 39 -10.95 6.83 2.02
C VAL A 39 -11.26 7.90 3.05
N ASP A 40 -11.55 7.47 4.26
CA ASP A 40 -11.71 8.36 5.42
C ASP A 40 -10.73 7.92 6.51
N GLU A 41 -10.35 8.84 7.39
CA GLU A 41 -9.46 8.53 8.49
C GLU A 41 -9.96 9.16 9.77
N ARG A 42 -9.84 8.41 10.88
CA ARG A 42 -10.09 8.92 12.22
C ARG A 42 -9.16 8.19 13.19
N ASP A 43 -8.34 8.97 13.92
CA ASP A 43 -7.45 8.45 14.97
C ASP A 43 -6.57 7.29 14.49
N SER A 44 -5.92 7.48 13.34
CA SER A 44 -5.03 6.49 12.73
C SER A 44 -5.73 5.22 12.24
N VAL A 45 -7.06 5.24 12.18
CA VAL A 45 -7.85 4.17 11.56
C VAL A 45 -8.40 4.68 10.23
N PHE A 46 -8.04 3.98 9.16
CA PHE A 46 -8.49 4.31 7.81
C PHE A 46 -9.68 3.44 7.44
N LEU A 47 -10.72 4.06 6.90
CA LEU A 47 -11.86 3.34 6.33
C LEU A 47 -11.72 3.39 4.82
N PHE A 48 -11.52 2.24 4.21
CA PHE A 48 -11.40 2.10 2.76
C PHE A 48 -12.69 1.51 2.21
N SER A 49 -13.19 2.08 1.11
CA SER A 49 -14.44 1.60 0.49
C SER A 49 -14.21 1.30 -0.99
N TRP A 50 -14.72 0.15 -1.42
CA TRP A 50 -14.72 -0.29 -2.83
C TRP A 50 -16.12 -0.79 -3.18
N ASN A 51 -16.74 -0.20 -4.21
CA ASN A 51 -18.04 -0.67 -4.73
C ASN A 51 -19.09 -0.95 -3.64
N GLY A 52 -19.14 -0.07 -2.63
CA GLY A 52 -20.11 -0.21 -1.55
C GLY A 52 -19.68 -1.10 -0.40
N SER A 53 -18.57 -1.79 -0.52
CA SER A 53 -17.97 -2.56 0.59
C SER A 53 -16.92 -1.73 1.28
N SER A 54 -16.81 -1.87 2.59
CA SER A 54 -15.85 -1.08 3.37
C SER A 54 -15.07 -1.96 4.33
N ASP A 55 -13.80 -1.61 4.56
CA ASP A 55 -12.93 -2.26 5.52
C ASP A 55 -12.10 -1.22 6.26
N ARG A 56 -11.73 -1.54 7.50
CA ARG A 56 -10.91 -0.66 8.33
C ARG A 56 -9.54 -1.24 8.55
N ALA A 57 -8.54 -0.36 8.49
CA ALA A 57 -7.16 -0.70 8.81
C ALA A 57 -6.58 0.36 9.72
N GLU A 58 -5.78 -0.04 10.68
CA GLU A 58 -5.07 0.89 11.55
C GLU A 58 -3.63 1.03 11.10
N VAL A 59 -3.08 2.23 11.28
CA VAL A 59 -1.65 2.45 11.06
C VAL A 59 -0.91 1.93 12.27
N THR A 60 -0.05 0.94 12.09
CA THR A 60 0.71 0.37 13.19
C THR A 60 2.11 0.99 13.31
N GLU A 61 2.70 1.38 12.18
CA GLU A 61 4.00 2.04 12.13
C GLU A 61 4.06 2.94 10.92
N SER A 62 4.78 4.05 11.05
CA SER A 62 5.06 4.92 9.90
C SER A 62 6.26 5.79 10.18
N GLU A 63 6.94 6.17 9.10
CA GLU A 63 8.02 7.15 9.14
C GLU A 63 7.90 7.99 7.89
N GLU A 64 7.76 9.31 8.07
CA GLU A 64 7.52 10.24 6.96
C GLU A 64 8.55 10.07 5.83
N GLU A 65 8.05 9.98 4.61
CA GLU A 65 8.82 9.80 3.38
C GLU A 65 9.56 8.46 3.29
N LYS A 66 9.32 7.54 4.21
CA LYS A 66 9.98 6.22 4.21
C LYS A 66 9.04 5.06 4.13
N PHE A 67 8.03 5.00 4.99
CA PHE A 67 7.08 3.90 4.92
C PHE A 67 5.84 4.17 5.76
N ILE A 68 4.77 3.41 5.47
CA ILE A 68 3.58 3.33 6.30
C ILE A 68 3.08 1.90 6.28
N ARG A 69 2.80 1.36 7.47
CA ARG A 69 2.31 0.00 7.64
C ARG A 69 0.91 0.01 8.20
N PHE A 70 0.03 -0.77 7.58
CA PHE A 70 -1.37 -0.90 7.98
C PHE A 70 -1.67 -2.33 8.43
N HIS A 71 -2.60 -2.46 9.35
CA HIS A 71 -3.13 -3.75 9.76
C HIS A 71 -4.66 -3.73 9.62
N TRP A 72 -5.21 -4.64 8.81
CA TRP A 72 -6.66 -4.79 8.69
C TRP A 72 -7.22 -5.25 10.04
N LEU A 73 -8.23 -4.55 10.57
CA LEU A 73 -8.73 -4.84 11.92
C LEU A 73 -9.29 -6.25 12.06
N HIS A 74 -9.82 -6.83 10.98
CA HIS A 74 -10.38 -8.18 11.00
C HIS A 74 -9.35 -9.29 10.76
N ALA A 75 -8.12 -8.93 10.42
CA ALA A 75 -7.09 -9.91 10.04
C ALA A 75 -6.31 -10.42 11.24
N PRO A 76 -5.68 -11.59 11.12
CA PRO A 76 -4.77 -12.07 12.16
C PRO A 76 -3.68 -11.05 12.45
N LYS A 77 -3.23 -11.04 13.69
CA LYS A 77 -2.33 -10.02 14.21
C LYS A 77 -1.00 -9.93 13.44
N GLU A 78 -0.55 -11.03 12.87
CA GLU A 78 0.72 -11.12 12.15
C GLU A 78 0.65 -10.53 10.75
N GLU A 79 -0.55 -10.33 10.22
CA GLU A 79 -0.71 -9.83 8.85
C GLU A 79 -0.69 -8.31 8.82
N PHE A 80 -0.10 -7.78 7.75
CA PHE A 80 -0.11 -6.34 7.52
C PHE A 80 0.04 -6.10 6.01
N PHE A 81 -0.20 -4.87 5.58
CA PHE A 81 0.29 -4.42 4.28
C PHE A 81 1.07 -3.13 4.49
N GLU A 82 2.08 -2.93 3.66
CA GLU A 82 3.02 -1.84 3.88
C GLU A 82 3.42 -1.22 2.56
N PHE A 83 3.48 0.10 2.54
CA PHE A 83 4.04 0.86 1.43
C PHE A 83 5.37 1.45 1.90
N ARG A 84 6.45 1.14 1.18
CA ARG A 84 7.78 1.60 1.53
C ARG A 84 8.42 2.31 0.35
N ILE A 85 9.18 3.35 0.64
CA ILE A 85 9.90 4.12 -0.37
C ILE A 85 11.38 3.86 -0.19
N GLU A 86 12.01 3.36 -1.27
CA GLU A 86 13.44 3.10 -1.27
C GLU A 86 14.08 3.77 -2.47
N LYS A 87 15.41 3.82 -2.49
CA LYS A 87 16.16 4.33 -3.64
C LYS A 87 17.08 3.24 -4.15
N SER A 88 17.13 3.11 -5.48
CA SER A 88 18.08 2.21 -6.11
C SER A 88 19.49 2.77 -5.93
N GLU A 89 20.41 1.97 -5.41
CA GLU A 89 21.81 2.37 -5.27
C GLU A 89 22.49 2.54 -6.63
N VAL A 90 22.01 1.85 -7.65
CA VAL A 90 22.60 1.88 -8.99
C VAL A 90 22.12 3.09 -9.79
N THR A 91 20.80 3.33 -9.81
CA THR A 91 20.21 4.37 -10.65
C THR A 91 19.78 5.61 -9.88
N ASN A 92 19.79 5.55 -8.56
CA ASN A 92 19.26 6.59 -7.66
C ASN A 92 17.77 6.85 -7.88
N GLN A 93 17.08 5.90 -8.51
CA GLN A 93 15.66 6.02 -8.80
C GLN A 93 14.83 5.67 -7.57
N THR A 94 13.70 6.37 -7.39
CA THR A 94 12.75 6.06 -6.33
C THR A 94 12.05 4.74 -6.64
N ILE A 95 11.90 3.88 -5.64
CA ILE A 95 11.24 2.59 -5.78
C ILE A 95 10.12 2.50 -4.75
N LEU A 96 8.91 2.20 -5.22
CA LEU A 96 7.80 1.87 -4.34
C LEU A 96 7.86 0.38 -4.05
N VAL A 97 7.95 0.03 -2.77
CA VAL A 97 7.96 -1.37 -2.32
C VAL A 97 6.64 -1.63 -1.61
N ILE A 98 5.91 -2.63 -2.08
CA ILE A 98 4.65 -3.05 -1.46
C ILE A 98 4.87 -4.40 -0.82
N LYS A 99 4.53 -4.51 0.48
CA LYS A 99 4.55 -5.76 1.21
C LYS A 99 3.14 -6.11 1.61
N ASP A 100 2.76 -7.35 1.39
CA ASP A 100 1.41 -7.83 1.69
C ASP A 100 1.45 -9.32 2.00
N PHE A 101 0.35 -9.84 2.51
CA PHE A 101 0.20 -11.26 2.85
C PHE A 101 -0.87 -11.89 1.97
N ALA A 102 -0.61 -13.11 1.51
CA ALA A 102 -1.59 -13.90 0.78
C ALA A 102 -1.25 -15.39 0.94
N GLU A 103 -2.24 -16.24 0.73
CA GLU A 103 -1.98 -17.66 0.64
C GLU A 103 -1.07 -17.91 -0.57
N LYS A 104 -0.17 -18.87 -0.45
CA LYS A 104 0.83 -19.16 -1.49
C LYS A 104 0.21 -19.24 -2.88
N ARG A 105 -0.91 -19.95 -3.00
CA ARG A 105 -1.60 -20.14 -4.30
C ARG A 105 -2.24 -18.87 -4.84
N GLU A 106 -2.43 -17.84 -4.01
CA GLU A 106 -3.10 -16.60 -4.38
C GLU A 106 -2.12 -15.44 -4.64
N ILE A 107 -0.84 -15.62 -4.35
CA ILE A 107 0.14 -14.55 -4.50
C ILE A 107 0.17 -13.98 -5.91
N LYS A 108 0.11 -14.84 -6.92
CA LYS A 108 0.14 -14.39 -8.31
C LYS A 108 -1.06 -13.49 -8.64
N ASP A 109 -2.26 -13.92 -8.25
CA ASP A 109 -3.47 -13.14 -8.52
C ASP A 109 -3.50 -11.84 -7.72
N GLN A 110 -3.09 -11.89 -6.46
CA GLN A 110 -3.00 -10.69 -5.63
C GLN A 110 -1.96 -9.71 -6.17
N SER A 111 -0.85 -10.22 -6.68
CA SER A 111 0.18 -9.37 -7.28
C SER A 111 -0.36 -8.65 -8.52
N MET A 112 -1.19 -9.31 -9.31
CA MET A 112 -1.81 -8.68 -10.47
C MET A 112 -2.79 -7.58 -10.07
N LEU A 113 -3.50 -7.73 -8.97
CA LEU A 113 -4.38 -6.69 -8.45
C LEU A 113 -3.57 -5.46 -8.01
N TRP A 114 -2.43 -5.69 -7.34
CA TRP A 114 -1.53 -4.59 -7.00
C TRP A 114 -0.99 -3.89 -8.24
N ASP A 115 -0.64 -4.66 -9.28
CA ASP A 115 -0.17 -4.07 -10.55
C ASP A 115 -1.21 -3.11 -11.14
N TYR A 116 -2.49 -3.49 -11.10
CA TYR A 116 -3.58 -2.63 -11.58
C TYR A 116 -3.69 -1.35 -10.76
N GLN A 117 -3.66 -1.46 -9.44
CA GLN A 117 -3.77 -0.30 -8.58
C GLN A 117 -2.57 0.63 -8.74
N VAL A 118 -1.37 0.06 -8.80
CA VAL A 118 -0.15 0.86 -8.99
C VAL A 118 -0.14 1.55 -10.34
N LYS A 119 -0.74 0.94 -11.36
CA LYS A 119 -0.87 1.59 -12.67
C LYS A 119 -1.69 2.87 -12.55
N ASP A 120 -2.76 2.86 -11.76
CA ASP A 120 -3.55 4.08 -11.52
C ASP A 120 -2.72 5.12 -10.77
N LEU A 121 -1.94 4.69 -9.78
CA LEU A 121 -1.03 5.58 -9.06
C LEU A 121 -0.05 6.25 -10.03
N PHE A 122 0.58 5.46 -10.91
CA PHE A 122 1.52 5.99 -11.90
C PHE A 122 0.85 7.01 -12.79
N HIS A 123 -0.36 6.73 -13.22
CA HIS A 123 -1.11 7.65 -14.06
C HIS A 123 -1.33 8.98 -13.34
N ARG A 124 -1.69 8.95 -12.07
CA ARG A 124 -1.87 10.16 -11.26
C ARG A 124 -0.58 10.92 -11.05
N LEU A 125 0.55 10.23 -10.99
CA LEU A 125 1.87 10.83 -10.82
C LEU A 125 2.46 11.35 -12.13
N GLY A 126 1.83 11.08 -13.27
CA GLY A 126 2.36 11.48 -14.57
C GLY A 126 3.47 10.56 -15.10
N ASN A 127 3.49 9.36 -14.62
CA ASN A 127 4.50 8.36 -15.05
C ASN A 127 4.05 7.56 -16.26
#